data_a7cafeb6da7d53c3aa65e13a6d7da9d1
#
_entry.id   a7cafeb6da7d53c3aa65e13a6d7da9d1
#
_cell.length_a   1.000
_cell.length_b   1.000
_cell.length_c   1.000
_cell.angle_alpha   90.00
_cell.angle_beta   90.00
_cell.angle_gamma   90.00
#
_symmetry.space_group_name_H-M   'P 1'
#
loop_
_entity.id
_entity.type
_entity.pdbx_description
1 polymer ?
#
loop_
_entity_poly.entity_id
_entity_poly.type
_entity_poly.pdbx_seq_one_letter_code
_entity_poly.pdbx_strand_id
1 'polypeptide(L)'
;MASDSELILASRKAEKVYNDSLTVDLIIMDKFDANRRRLLALGGAALGAAAILPAPAFATLSTPRPRILTLNNLHTGESLRAEFFDGRGYIQDELARLNHFFRDYRANKIKSIDPNLFDHLYRLQGLLGTNKPVQLISGYRSLDTNDELRARSRGVAKHSYHTKGQA
;
A
#
# COMPACT_ATOMS: atom_id res chain seq x y z
N MET A 1 -22.95 27.10 -12.43
CA MET A 1 -23.06 26.12 -13.52
C MET A 1 -21.72 26.17 -14.25
N ALA A 2 -20.94 25.08 -14.20
CA ALA A 2 -19.72 24.99 -15.01
C ALA A 2 -20.11 24.93 -16.48
N SER A 3 -19.35 25.61 -17.36
CA SER A 3 -19.66 25.61 -18.78
C SER A 3 -19.33 24.25 -19.40
N ASP A 4 -20.03 23.85 -20.44
CA ASP A 4 -19.79 22.58 -21.14
C ASP A 4 -18.35 22.44 -21.61
N SER A 5 -17.67 23.55 -21.91
CA SER A 5 -16.24 23.59 -22.25
C SER A 5 -15.31 23.19 -21.10
N GLU A 6 -15.65 23.54 -19.85
CA GLU A 6 -14.86 23.14 -18.67
C GLU A 6 -15.01 21.64 -18.36
N LEU A 7 -16.21 21.09 -18.55
CA LEU A 7 -16.48 19.67 -18.38
C LEU A 7 -15.74 18.81 -19.44
N ILE A 8 -15.71 19.27 -20.69
CA ILE A 8 -14.97 18.59 -21.76
C ILE A 8 -13.47 18.64 -21.51
N LEU A 9 -12.94 19.75 -21.01
CA LEU A 9 -11.52 19.90 -20.71
C LEU A 9 -11.10 19.01 -19.53
N ALA A 10 -11.93 18.91 -18.49
CA ALA A 10 -11.71 18.03 -17.35
C ALA A 10 -11.74 16.56 -17.75
N SER A 11 -12.67 16.16 -18.62
CA SER A 11 -12.77 14.80 -19.16
C SER A 11 -11.54 14.41 -19.97
N ARG A 12 -11.07 15.27 -20.87
CA ARG A 12 -9.84 15.04 -21.67
C ARG A 12 -8.58 14.95 -20.81
N LYS A 13 -8.52 15.74 -19.73
CA LYS A 13 -7.40 15.70 -18.79
C LYS A 13 -7.38 14.39 -18.00
N ALA A 14 -8.54 13.90 -17.58
CA ALA A 14 -8.68 12.62 -16.89
C ALA A 14 -8.30 11.43 -17.79
N GLU A 15 -8.75 11.46 -19.05
CA GLU A 15 -8.42 10.44 -20.05
C GLU A 15 -6.94 10.41 -20.40
N LYS A 16 -6.28 11.57 -20.47
CA LYS A 16 -4.83 11.65 -20.70
C LYS A 16 -4.05 11.05 -19.52
N VAL A 17 -4.44 11.36 -18.28
CA VAL A 17 -3.78 10.81 -17.07
C VAL A 17 -3.95 9.29 -17.01
N TYR A 18 -5.13 8.78 -17.37
CA TYR A 18 -5.38 7.34 -17.42
C TYR A 18 -4.51 6.64 -18.49
N ASN A 19 -4.42 7.20 -19.69
CA ASN A 19 -3.59 6.64 -20.77
C ASN A 19 -2.09 6.72 -20.47
N ASP A 20 -1.63 7.81 -19.83
CA ASP A 20 -0.22 7.94 -19.41
C ASP A 20 0.11 6.89 -18.32
N SER A 21 -0.81 6.58 -17.42
CA SER A 21 -0.67 5.52 -16.40
C SER A 21 -0.54 4.14 -17.03
N LEU A 22 -1.38 3.79 -18.01
CA LEU A 22 -1.31 2.51 -18.72
C LEU A 22 0.01 2.36 -19.51
N THR A 23 0.52 3.46 -20.06
CA THR A 23 1.79 3.46 -20.80
C THR A 23 2.98 3.21 -19.89
N VAL A 24 2.95 3.77 -18.66
CA VAL A 24 3.99 3.55 -17.65
C VAL A 24 3.99 2.09 -17.18
N ASP A 25 2.81 1.51 -16.94
CA ASP A 25 2.67 0.10 -16.53
C ASP A 25 3.19 -0.85 -17.62
N LEU A 26 2.90 -0.58 -18.90
CA LEU A 26 3.37 -1.38 -20.01
C LEU A 26 4.91 -1.32 -20.16
N ILE A 27 5.51 -0.15 -19.98
CA ILE A 27 6.97 0.05 -20.04
C ILE A 27 7.68 -0.64 -18.88
N ILE A 28 7.06 -0.67 -17.69
CA ILE A 28 7.61 -1.36 -16.51
C ILE A 28 7.59 -2.88 -16.74
N MET A 29 6.51 -3.42 -17.26
CA MET A 29 6.39 -4.86 -17.56
C MET A 29 7.39 -5.31 -18.62
N ASP A 30 7.59 -4.52 -19.68
CA ASP A 30 8.53 -4.85 -20.79
C ASP A 30 10.00 -4.85 -20.30
N LYS A 31 10.37 -3.94 -19.41
CA LYS A 31 11.71 -3.92 -18.78
C LYS A 31 11.96 -5.11 -17.86
N PHE A 32 10.92 -5.60 -17.17
CA PHE A 32 11.04 -6.82 -16.34
C PHE A 32 11.28 -8.07 -17.18
N ASP A 33 10.62 -8.22 -18.32
CA ASP A 33 10.80 -9.36 -19.20
C ASP A 33 12.16 -9.34 -19.94
N ALA A 34 12.65 -8.17 -20.33
CA ALA A 34 13.94 -8.03 -20.96
C ALA A 34 15.11 -8.42 -20.03
N ASN A 35 15.02 -8.08 -18.76
CA ASN A 35 16.02 -8.46 -17.74
C ASN A 35 15.99 -9.96 -17.43
N ARG A 36 14.82 -10.59 -17.40
CA ARG A 36 14.69 -12.05 -17.23
C ARG A 36 15.30 -12.81 -18.41
N ARG A 37 15.07 -12.38 -19.63
CA ARG A 37 15.63 -13.00 -20.84
C ARG A 37 17.16 -12.87 -20.91
N ARG A 38 17.73 -11.73 -20.47
CA ARG A 38 19.18 -11.53 -20.39
C ARG A 38 19.84 -12.42 -19.34
N LEU A 39 19.21 -12.63 -18.17
CA LEU A 39 19.70 -13.53 -17.14
C LEU A 39 19.70 -15.00 -17.59
N LEU A 40 18.70 -15.43 -18.36
CA LEU A 40 18.61 -16.78 -18.90
C LEU A 40 19.60 -17.01 -20.06
N ALA A 41 19.90 -15.99 -20.87
CA ALA A 41 20.86 -16.07 -21.97
C ALA A 41 22.32 -16.11 -21.49
N LEU A 42 22.65 -15.48 -20.34
CA LEU A 42 23.98 -15.51 -19.73
C LEU A 42 24.24 -16.78 -18.92
N GLY A 43 23.19 -17.51 -18.49
CA GLY A 43 23.31 -18.79 -17.77
C GLY A 43 23.61 -20.00 -18.65
N GLY A 44 23.47 -19.89 -19.97
CA GLY A 44 23.59 -21.03 -20.91
C GLY A 44 24.99 -21.29 -21.49
N ALA A 45 25.99 -20.44 -21.26
CA ALA A 45 27.28 -20.53 -21.92
C ALA A 45 28.48 -20.95 -21.04
N ALA A 46 28.27 -21.35 -19.78
CA ALA A 46 29.33 -21.72 -18.84
C ALA A 46 29.19 -23.16 -18.32
N LEU A 47 28.94 -24.14 -19.21
CA LEU A 47 29.09 -25.56 -18.88
C LEU A 47 30.37 -26.08 -19.51
N GLY A 48 31.50 -25.70 -18.93
CA GLY A 48 32.82 -26.24 -19.25
C GLY A 48 33.74 -26.16 -18.04
N ALA A 49 33.92 -27.28 -17.33
CA ALA A 49 35.00 -27.57 -16.38
C ALA A 49 35.17 -26.55 -15.22
N ALA A 50 34.37 -26.65 -14.20
CA ALA A 50 34.74 -26.12 -12.89
C ALA A 50 34.73 -27.26 -11.87
N ALA A 51 35.90 -27.54 -11.32
CA ALA A 51 36.15 -28.42 -10.18
C ALA A 51 35.10 -28.17 -9.08
N ILE A 52 34.59 -29.25 -8.50
CA ILE A 52 33.68 -29.27 -7.35
C ILE A 52 34.42 -28.71 -6.13
N LEU A 53 34.51 -27.41 -6.03
CA LEU A 53 34.76 -26.76 -4.75
C LEU A 53 33.38 -26.46 -4.13
N PRO A 54 33.12 -26.90 -2.88
CA PRO A 54 31.95 -26.47 -2.20
C PRO A 54 32.02 -24.95 -2.06
N ALA A 55 31.37 -24.23 -2.93
CA ALA A 55 31.14 -22.80 -2.73
C ALA A 55 30.44 -22.67 -1.37
N PRO A 56 31.00 -21.90 -0.40
CA PRO A 56 30.23 -21.60 0.80
C PRO A 56 28.94 -20.97 0.30
N ALA A 57 27.83 -21.68 0.52
CA ALA A 57 26.51 -21.13 0.35
C ALA A 57 26.43 -19.97 1.36
N PHE A 58 26.81 -18.77 0.96
CA PHE A 58 26.37 -17.56 1.64
C PHE A 58 24.86 -17.50 1.45
N ALA A 59 24.15 -18.33 2.22
CA ALA A 59 22.79 -18.01 2.57
C ALA A 59 22.89 -16.59 3.15
N THR A 60 22.63 -15.60 2.33
CA THR A 60 22.33 -14.27 2.82
C THR A 60 21.11 -14.47 3.71
N LEU A 61 21.38 -14.72 5.00
CA LEU A 61 20.38 -14.63 6.04
C LEU A 61 19.90 -13.20 5.94
N SER A 62 18.84 -13.04 5.14
CA SER A 62 18.12 -11.78 5.05
C SER A 62 17.69 -11.48 6.47
N THR A 63 18.45 -10.65 7.18
CA THR A 63 18.08 -10.26 8.54
C THR A 63 16.66 -9.73 8.46
N PRO A 64 15.75 -10.34 9.20
CA PRO A 64 14.36 -9.90 9.19
C PRO A 64 14.36 -8.40 9.50
N ARG A 65 13.77 -7.60 8.60
CA ARG A 65 13.77 -6.15 8.77
C ARG A 65 12.49 -5.72 9.45
N PRO A 66 12.60 -4.88 10.49
CA PRO A 66 11.42 -4.26 11.09
C PRO A 66 10.61 -3.48 10.04
N ARG A 67 9.30 -3.44 10.21
CA ARG A 67 8.39 -2.63 9.39
C ARG A 67 7.80 -1.53 10.23
N ILE A 68 8.02 -0.30 9.78
CA ILE A 68 7.62 0.91 10.49
C ILE A 68 6.74 1.72 9.57
N LEU A 69 5.62 2.19 10.08
CA LEU A 69 4.75 3.17 9.40
C LEU A 69 4.78 4.49 10.16
N THR A 70 4.83 5.57 9.41
CA THR A 70 4.57 6.91 9.92
C THR A 70 3.31 7.44 9.26
N LEU A 71 2.36 7.89 10.07
CA LEU A 71 0.99 8.19 9.68
C LEU A 71 0.56 9.54 10.24
N ASN A 72 -0.22 10.29 9.48
CA ASN A 72 -0.90 11.50 9.95
C ASN A 72 -2.39 11.37 9.65
N ASN A 73 -3.25 11.61 10.63
CA ASN A 73 -4.70 11.59 10.46
C ASN A 73 -5.17 13.03 10.16
N LEU A 74 -5.73 13.23 8.97
CA LEU A 74 -6.15 14.56 8.51
C LEU A 74 -7.41 15.09 9.24
N HIS A 75 -8.18 14.22 9.89
CA HIS A 75 -9.39 14.62 10.59
C HIS A 75 -9.17 14.89 12.08
N THR A 76 -8.27 14.12 12.72
CA THR A 76 -8.01 14.26 14.15
C THR A 76 -6.75 15.08 14.44
N GLY A 77 -5.88 15.29 13.42
CA GLY A 77 -4.58 15.93 13.59
C GLY A 77 -3.54 15.04 14.29
N GLU A 78 -3.91 13.81 14.63
CA GLU A 78 -3.00 12.87 15.29
C GLU A 78 -1.91 12.40 14.34
N SER A 79 -0.71 12.16 14.90
CA SER A 79 0.42 11.55 14.20
C SER A 79 0.88 10.32 14.94
N LEU A 80 1.24 9.27 14.22
CA LEU A 80 1.70 8.00 14.79
C LEU A 80 2.90 7.49 14.01
N ARG A 81 3.93 7.06 14.74
CA ARG A 81 5.00 6.21 14.24
C ARG A 81 4.90 4.86 14.97
N ALA A 82 4.70 3.79 14.22
CA ALA A 82 4.48 2.44 14.75
C ALA A 82 5.40 1.44 14.07
N GLU A 83 6.19 0.71 14.86
CA GLU A 83 6.94 -0.46 14.43
C GLU A 83 6.05 -1.69 14.62
N PHE A 84 5.23 -2.01 13.63
CA PHE A 84 4.20 -3.03 13.75
C PHE A 84 4.68 -4.47 13.49
N PHE A 85 5.92 -4.62 12.99
CA PHE A 85 6.55 -5.91 12.73
C PHE A 85 8.05 -5.83 13.05
N ASP A 86 8.55 -6.74 13.89
CA ASP A 86 9.94 -6.76 14.38
C ASP A 86 10.92 -7.54 13.50
N GLY A 87 10.42 -8.08 12.39
CA GLY A 87 11.17 -8.99 11.50
C GLY A 87 10.85 -10.47 11.73
N ARG A 88 10.20 -10.82 12.83
CA ARG A 88 9.80 -12.19 13.18
C ARG A 88 8.28 -12.34 13.28
N GLY A 89 7.60 -11.29 13.75
CA GLY A 89 6.17 -11.30 13.95
C GLY A 89 5.59 -9.89 14.12
N TYR A 90 4.25 -9.84 14.16
CA TYR A 90 3.54 -8.61 14.46
C TYR A 90 3.63 -8.29 15.96
N ILE A 91 3.91 -7.02 16.26
CA ILE A 91 3.97 -6.50 17.64
C ILE A 91 2.55 -6.11 18.05
N GLN A 92 1.96 -6.88 18.98
CA GLN A 92 0.54 -6.74 19.32
C GLN A 92 0.19 -5.36 19.89
N ASP A 93 1.06 -4.79 20.72
CA ASP A 93 0.84 -3.44 21.28
C ASP A 93 0.86 -2.36 20.19
N GLU A 94 1.72 -2.50 19.20
CA GLU A 94 1.76 -1.59 18.06
C GLU A 94 0.54 -1.75 17.15
N LEU A 95 0.05 -3.00 16.96
CA LEU A 95 -1.22 -3.22 16.27
C LEU A 95 -2.39 -2.60 17.02
N ALA A 96 -2.40 -2.66 18.36
CA ALA A 96 -3.44 -2.01 19.17
C ALA A 96 -3.40 -0.49 19.02
N ARG A 97 -2.22 0.12 19.00
CA ARG A 97 -2.03 1.56 18.73
C ARG A 97 -2.52 1.94 17.33
N LEU A 98 -2.20 1.13 16.32
CA LEU A 98 -2.68 1.32 14.96
C LEU A 98 -4.21 1.19 14.88
N ASN A 99 -4.80 0.19 15.53
CA ASN A 99 -6.26 0.03 15.58
C ASN A 99 -6.95 1.26 16.18
N HIS A 100 -6.36 1.84 17.24
CA HIS A 100 -6.87 3.09 17.84
C HIS A 100 -6.71 4.26 16.86
N PHE A 101 -5.58 4.39 16.19
CA PHE A 101 -5.31 5.46 15.22
C PHE A 101 -6.27 5.41 14.02
N PHE A 102 -6.62 4.19 13.58
CA PHE A 102 -7.56 3.93 12.48
C PHE A 102 -9.02 3.88 12.92
N ARG A 103 -9.35 4.23 14.16
CA ARG A 103 -10.73 4.19 14.69
C ARG A 103 -11.70 5.05 13.88
N ASP A 104 -12.97 4.73 13.99
CA ASP A 104 -14.03 5.66 13.58
C ASP A 104 -14.04 6.86 14.52
N TYR A 105 -13.41 7.95 14.11
CA TYR A 105 -13.28 9.15 14.95
C TYR A 105 -14.63 9.85 15.23
N ARG A 106 -15.66 9.65 14.40
CA ARG A 106 -16.98 10.23 14.56
C ARG A 106 -17.74 9.57 15.72
N ALA A 107 -17.68 8.24 15.76
CA ALA A 107 -18.34 7.44 16.78
C ALA A 107 -17.40 7.02 17.93
N ASN A 108 -16.11 7.37 17.84
CA ASN A 108 -15.03 6.91 18.72
C ASN A 108 -15.02 5.38 18.91
N LYS A 109 -15.32 4.65 17.83
CA LYS A 109 -15.36 3.17 17.84
C LYS A 109 -14.09 2.60 17.25
N ILE A 110 -13.48 1.66 17.98
CA ILE A 110 -12.29 0.94 17.58
C ILE A 110 -12.68 -0.43 17.03
N LYS A 111 -12.00 -0.88 15.98
CA LYS A 111 -12.08 -2.24 15.45
C LYS A 111 -10.68 -2.71 15.11
N SER A 112 -10.45 -4.03 15.22
CA SER A 112 -9.22 -4.62 14.70
C SER A 112 -9.15 -4.42 13.20
N ILE A 113 -8.06 -3.81 12.75
CA ILE A 113 -7.71 -3.64 11.33
C ILE A 113 -6.93 -4.87 10.89
N ASP A 114 -7.19 -5.32 9.68
CA ASP A 114 -6.44 -6.43 9.09
C ASP A 114 -4.94 -6.03 8.99
N PRO A 115 -4.02 -6.75 9.64
CA PRO A 115 -2.59 -6.44 9.60
C PRO A 115 -2.00 -6.39 8.18
N ASN A 116 -2.58 -7.12 7.23
CA ASN A 116 -2.17 -7.07 5.84
C ASN A 116 -2.33 -5.67 5.23
N LEU A 117 -3.27 -4.86 5.73
CA LEU A 117 -3.39 -3.46 5.29
C LEU A 117 -2.12 -2.67 5.62
N PHE A 118 -1.55 -2.85 6.79
CA PHE A 118 -0.30 -2.18 7.20
C PHE A 118 0.88 -2.66 6.36
N ASP A 119 0.93 -3.95 6.03
CA ASP A 119 1.93 -4.49 5.12
C ASP A 119 1.83 -3.89 3.71
N HIS A 120 0.61 -3.72 3.20
CA HIS A 120 0.39 -3.08 1.91
C HIS A 120 0.84 -1.62 1.92
N LEU A 121 0.51 -0.86 2.95
CA LEU A 121 0.96 0.53 3.10
C LEU A 121 2.48 0.64 3.17
N TYR A 122 3.13 -0.23 3.95
CA TYR A 122 4.59 -0.29 4.05
C TYR A 122 5.24 -0.59 2.69
N ARG A 123 4.73 -1.59 1.97
CA ARG A 123 5.23 -1.94 0.63
C ARG A 123 5.03 -0.80 -0.36
N LEU A 124 3.86 -0.14 -0.31
CA LEU A 124 3.56 1.00 -1.18
C LEU A 124 4.54 2.16 -0.95
N GLN A 125 4.84 2.52 0.30
CA GLN A 125 5.87 3.52 0.60
C GLN A 125 7.23 3.15 0.02
N GLY A 126 7.63 1.87 0.14
CA GLY A 126 8.88 1.36 -0.44
C GLY A 126 8.90 1.46 -1.96
N LEU A 127 7.80 1.11 -2.63
CA LEU A 127 7.69 1.20 -4.10
C LEU A 127 7.73 2.65 -4.60
N LEU A 128 7.14 3.57 -3.85
CA LEU A 128 7.16 5.01 -4.16
C LEU A 128 8.49 5.69 -3.80
N GLY A 129 9.41 4.98 -3.12
CA GLY A 129 10.70 5.52 -2.70
C GLY A 129 10.56 6.73 -1.76
N THR A 130 9.50 6.77 -0.93
CA THR A 130 9.20 7.90 -0.06
C THR A 130 9.17 7.50 1.41
N ASN A 131 9.72 8.39 2.25
CA ASN A 131 9.62 8.28 3.71
C ASN A 131 8.61 9.28 4.30
N LYS A 132 7.82 9.95 3.45
CA LYS A 132 6.80 10.89 3.92
C LYS A 132 5.70 10.13 4.68
N PRO A 133 5.13 10.72 5.75
CA PRO A 133 4.00 10.12 6.46
C PRO A 133 2.82 9.83 5.52
N VAL A 134 2.22 8.66 5.66
CA VAL A 134 0.97 8.33 4.97
C VAL A 134 -0.16 9.18 5.56
N GLN A 135 -0.90 9.86 4.71
CA GLN A 135 -2.02 10.70 5.12
C GLN A 135 -3.28 9.83 5.23
N LEU A 136 -3.79 9.63 6.46
CA LEU A 136 -5.03 8.91 6.70
C LEU A 136 -6.21 9.86 6.54
N ILE A 137 -7.05 9.60 5.55
CA ILE A 137 -8.31 10.31 5.33
C ILE A 137 -9.47 9.59 6.01
N SER A 138 -9.48 8.25 5.95
CA SER A 138 -10.51 7.43 6.55
C SER A 138 -9.94 6.06 6.89
N GLY A 139 -10.09 5.64 8.14
CA GLY A 139 -9.79 4.30 8.61
C GLY A 139 -11.07 3.47 8.76
N TYR A 140 -11.22 2.79 9.90
CA TYR A 140 -12.45 2.07 10.24
C TYR A 140 -13.65 2.99 10.26
N ARG A 141 -14.76 2.48 9.81
CA ARG A 141 -16.06 3.15 9.82
C ARG A 141 -17.10 2.21 10.40
N SER A 142 -17.74 2.60 11.50
CA SER A 142 -18.82 1.82 12.10
C SER A 142 -20.01 1.73 11.14
N LEU A 143 -20.87 0.74 11.33
CA LEU A 143 -22.06 0.57 10.51
C LEU A 143 -22.96 1.80 10.59
N ASP A 144 -23.15 2.33 11.82
CA ASP A 144 -23.97 3.53 12.06
C ASP A 144 -23.42 4.73 11.27
N THR A 145 -22.10 5.00 11.39
CA THR A 145 -21.46 6.08 10.62
C THR A 145 -21.55 5.84 9.12
N ASN A 146 -21.42 4.59 8.67
CA ASN A 146 -21.55 4.27 7.25
C ASN A 146 -22.95 4.54 6.73
N ASP A 147 -23.97 4.21 7.49
CA ASP A 147 -25.39 4.42 7.12
C ASP A 147 -25.75 5.91 7.15
N GLU A 148 -25.26 6.67 8.12
CA GLU A 148 -25.40 8.14 8.12
C GLU A 148 -24.76 8.80 6.89
N LEU A 149 -23.54 8.37 6.53
CA LEU A 149 -22.86 8.90 5.35
C LEU A 149 -23.59 8.52 4.05
N ARG A 150 -24.16 7.30 3.99
CA ARG A 150 -24.98 6.87 2.84
C ARG A 150 -26.25 7.68 2.71
N ALA A 151 -26.88 8.05 3.80
CA ALA A 151 -28.07 8.90 3.77
C ALA A 151 -27.77 10.31 3.20
N ARG A 152 -26.52 10.78 3.36
CA ARG A 152 -26.08 12.12 2.89
C ARG A 152 -25.37 12.10 1.54
N SER A 153 -24.89 10.93 1.07
CA SER A 153 -24.09 10.80 -0.15
C SER A 153 -24.37 9.51 -0.89
N ARG A 154 -24.58 9.61 -2.21
CA ARG A 154 -24.77 8.45 -3.09
C ARG A 154 -23.49 7.64 -3.35
N GLY A 155 -22.30 8.18 -3.03
CA GLY A 155 -21.00 7.55 -3.29
C GLY A 155 -20.55 6.56 -2.21
N VAL A 156 -21.32 6.35 -1.14
CA VAL A 156 -20.93 5.48 -0.02
C VAL A 156 -21.53 4.08 -0.20
N ALA A 157 -20.67 3.07 -0.35
CA ALA A 157 -21.07 1.68 -0.53
C ALA A 157 -21.73 1.12 0.74
N LYS A 158 -22.79 0.29 0.57
CA LYS A 158 -23.45 -0.43 1.67
C LYS A 158 -22.49 -1.40 2.37
N HIS A 159 -21.70 -2.14 1.60
CA HIS A 159 -20.71 -3.12 2.08
C HIS A 159 -19.30 -2.57 1.88
N SER A 160 -18.98 -1.50 2.59
CA SER A 160 -17.68 -0.85 2.50
C SER A 160 -16.59 -1.68 3.20
N TYR A 161 -15.39 -1.75 2.62
CA TYR A 161 -14.21 -2.34 3.27
C TYR A 161 -13.82 -1.59 4.55
N HIS A 162 -14.09 -0.28 4.64
CA HIS A 162 -13.92 0.48 5.87
C HIS A 162 -14.72 -0.10 7.05
N THR A 163 -15.92 -0.66 6.81
CA THR A 163 -16.72 -1.28 7.88
C THR A 163 -16.17 -2.63 8.32
N LYS A 164 -15.30 -3.22 7.53
CA LYS A 164 -14.64 -4.51 7.83
C LYS A 164 -13.27 -4.33 8.50
N GLY A 165 -12.70 -3.14 8.52
CA GLY A 165 -11.33 -2.89 8.95
C GLY A 165 -10.29 -3.36 7.93
N GLN A 166 -10.61 -3.25 6.64
CA GLN A 166 -9.79 -3.69 5.52
C GLN A 166 -9.43 -2.56 4.54
N ALA A 167 -9.77 -1.32 4.86
CA ALA A 167 -9.44 -0.11 4.10
C ALA A 167 -9.32 1.11 5.02
#